data_c930fcc6e972c6530433986ae1aac77c
#
_entry.id   c930fcc6e972c6530433986ae1aac77c
#
_cell.length_a   1.000
_cell.length_b   1.000
_cell.length_c   1.000
_cell.angle_alpha   90.00
_cell.angle_beta   90.00
_cell.angle_gamma   90.00
#
_symmetry.space_group_name_H-M   'P 1'
#
loop_
_entity.id
_entity.type
_entity.pdbx_description
1 polymer ?
#
loop_
_entity_poly.entity_id
_entity_poly.type
_entity_poly.pdbx_seq_one_letter_code
_entity_poly.pdbx_strand_id
1 'polypeptide(L)'
;MNTVITDMSGAYIEHSTVIMNFTAIVYSQLKNNLCRVYADNVQYKWTVGNEERKVIPDASINCQVKAKRGNSFYNIPRFVMEVLSPSTEKYDRTEKKELYRQQEIDEYWIVDWRKKQVEIYTLDYDTNEEPQYYLFNTITEDNKKDLHIVHFPNISIDFDELFDF
;
A
#
# COMPACT_ATOMS: atom_id res chain seq x y z
N MET A 1 25.92 28.79 -21.15
CA MET A 1 25.09 28.44 -19.99
C MET A 1 24.62 26.98 -20.17
N ASN A 2 25.08 26.08 -19.31
CA ASN A 2 24.65 24.69 -19.37
C ASN A 2 23.33 24.55 -18.65
N THR A 3 22.26 24.35 -19.41
CA THR A 3 20.96 24.07 -18.85
C THR A 3 20.91 22.58 -18.46
N VAL A 4 20.86 22.29 -17.18
CA VAL A 4 20.59 20.91 -16.72
C VAL A 4 19.10 20.68 -16.88
N ILE A 5 18.74 19.78 -17.77
CA ILE A 5 17.35 19.34 -17.94
C ILE A 5 17.15 18.14 -17.01
N THR A 6 16.24 18.28 -16.05
CA THR A 6 15.81 17.17 -15.22
C THR A 6 14.49 16.65 -15.78
N ASP A 7 14.54 15.52 -16.46
CA ASP A 7 13.36 14.94 -17.10
C ASP A 7 12.41 14.32 -16.09
N MET A 8 12.95 13.72 -15.02
CA MET A 8 12.16 13.03 -13.98
C MET A 8 12.86 13.16 -12.64
N SER A 9 12.08 13.15 -11.56
CA SER A 9 12.58 13.03 -10.19
C SER A 9 12.42 11.60 -9.68
N GLY A 10 13.47 11.05 -9.08
CA GLY A 10 13.44 9.73 -8.47
C GLY A 10 13.04 9.76 -7.00
N ALA A 11 12.60 8.61 -6.48
CA ALA A 11 12.42 8.38 -5.05
C ALA A 11 13.75 7.99 -4.41
N TYR A 12 13.77 7.90 -3.08
CA TYR A 12 14.88 7.28 -2.37
C TYR A 12 15.02 5.81 -2.78
N ILE A 13 16.27 5.34 -2.88
CA ILE A 13 16.55 3.94 -3.27
C ILE A 13 15.88 2.97 -2.30
N GLU A 14 15.94 3.24 -1.02
CA GLU A 14 15.34 2.41 0.04
C GLU A 14 13.81 2.36 -0.08
N HIS A 15 13.17 3.47 -0.40
CA HIS A 15 11.73 3.52 -0.68
C HIS A 15 11.37 2.57 -1.83
N SER A 16 12.07 2.68 -2.94
CA SER A 16 11.84 1.80 -4.11
C SER A 16 12.17 0.35 -3.82
N THR A 17 13.21 0.10 -3.02
CA THR A 17 13.62 -1.27 -2.65
C THR A 17 12.58 -1.97 -1.81
N VAL A 18 11.97 -1.28 -0.84
CA VAL A 18 10.88 -1.84 -0.03
C VAL A 18 9.69 -2.23 -0.92
N ILE A 19 9.30 -1.36 -1.85
CA ILE A 19 8.19 -1.64 -2.78
C ILE A 19 8.52 -2.89 -3.62
N MET A 20 9.73 -2.97 -4.15
CA MET A 20 10.16 -4.12 -4.94
C MET A 20 10.20 -5.39 -4.12
N ASN A 21 10.78 -5.37 -2.92
CA ASN A 21 10.85 -6.52 -2.02
C ASN A 21 9.45 -7.02 -1.68
N PHE A 22 8.55 -6.15 -1.24
CA PHE A 22 7.17 -6.50 -0.95
C PHE A 22 6.48 -7.13 -2.17
N THR A 23 6.57 -6.48 -3.31
CA THR A 23 5.91 -6.93 -4.53
C THR A 23 6.44 -8.29 -4.98
N ALA A 24 7.75 -8.51 -4.93
CA ALA A 24 8.36 -9.78 -5.30
C ALA A 24 7.93 -10.93 -4.37
N ILE A 25 7.96 -10.70 -3.06
CA ILE A 25 7.56 -11.68 -2.04
C ILE A 25 6.10 -12.11 -2.27
N VAL A 26 5.20 -11.14 -2.41
CA VAL A 26 3.77 -11.41 -2.57
C VAL A 26 3.46 -12.00 -3.94
N TYR A 27 4.08 -11.48 -5.00
CA TYR A 27 3.86 -11.95 -6.37
C TYR A 27 4.14 -13.45 -6.51
N SER A 28 5.24 -13.93 -5.94
CA SER A 28 5.62 -15.35 -6.02
C SER A 28 4.57 -16.27 -5.39
N GLN A 29 3.84 -15.80 -4.40
CA GLN A 29 2.85 -16.58 -3.64
C GLN A 29 1.43 -16.45 -4.19
N LEU A 30 1.17 -15.44 -5.04
CA LEU A 30 -0.15 -15.24 -5.67
C LEU A 30 -0.25 -15.82 -7.08
N LYS A 31 0.76 -16.55 -7.55
CA LYS A 31 0.69 -17.25 -8.84
C LYS A 31 -0.53 -18.19 -8.85
N ASN A 32 -1.28 -18.15 -9.95
CA ASN A 32 -2.50 -18.93 -10.13
C ASN A 32 -3.63 -18.60 -9.12
N ASN A 33 -3.54 -17.47 -8.42
CA ASN A 33 -4.59 -16.97 -7.55
C ASN A 33 -5.47 -15.95 -8.32
N LEU A 34 -6.69 -15.72 -7.85
CA LEU A 34 -7.57 -14.66 -8.38
C LEU A 34 -7.03 -13.27 -8.06
N CYS A 35 -6.33 -13.12 -6.94
CA CYS A 35 -5.74 -11.87 -6.51
C CYS A 35 -4.37 -11.65 -7.15
N ARG A 36 -4.03 -10.39 -7.38
CA ARG A 36 -2.73 -9.97 -7.92
C ARG A 36 -2.17 -8.83 -7.09
N VAL A 37 -0.86 -8.81 -6.93
CA VAL A 37 -0.13 -7.68 -6.35
C VAL A 37 0.34 -6.75 -7.46
N TYR A 38 0.27 -5.45 -7.20
CA TYR A 38 0.73 -4.40 -8.10
C TYR A 38 1.65 -3.45 -7.35
N ALA A 39 2.69 -2.97 -8.06
CA ALA A 39 3.62 -1.97 -7.56
C ALA A 39 3.10 -0.54 -7.83
N ASP A 40 3.97 0.44 -7.72
CA ASP A 40 3.71 1.88 -7.61
C ASP A 40 3.39 2.63 -8.91
N ASN A 41 2.91 1.94 -9.93
CA ASN A 41 2.52 2.59 -11.19
C ASN A 41 1.13 2.18 -11.68
N VAL A 42 0.32 1.59 -10.82
CA VAL A 42 -1.04 1.16 -11.14
C VAL A 42 -2.04 2.15 -10.55
N GLN A 43 -2.86 2.71 -11.42
CA GLN A 43 -3.80 3.75 -11.09
C GLN A 43 -5.18 3.20 -10.75
N TYR A 44 -5.74 3.70 -9.67
CA TYR A 44 -7.15 3.52 -9.33
C TYR A 44 -7.89 4.85 -9.52
N LYS A 45 -9.12 4.75 -10.01
CA LYS A 45 -10.01 5.91 -10.15
C LYS A 45 -11.30 5.63 -9.40
N TRP A 46 -11.60 6.48 -8.44
CA TRP A 46 -12.79 6.37 -7.61
C TRP A 46 -13.59 7.65 -7.60
N THR A 47 -14.90 7.55 -7.44
CA THR A 47 -15.78 8.70 -7.25
C THR A 47 -16.01 8.86 -5.75
N VAL A 48 -15.64 10.01 -5.22
CA VAL A 48 -15.85 10.41 -3.83
C VAL A 48 -16.72 11.64 -3.81
N GLY A 49 -17.96 11.49 -3.37
CA GLY A 49 -18.97 12.54 -3.57
C GLY A 49 -19.23 12.74 -5.07
N ASN A 50 -18.98 13.95 -5.57
CA ASN A 50 -19.12 14.30 -6.99
C ASN A 50 -17.79 14.43 -7.73
N GLU A 51 -16.67 14.07 -7.08
CA GLU A 51 -15.32 14.21 -7.64
C GLU A 51 -14.71 12.87 -7.99
N GLU A 52 -14.04 12.81 -9.15
CA GLU A 52 -13.16 11.67 -9.47
C GLU A 52 -11.82 11.87 -8.79
N ARG A 53 -11.41 10.86 -8.03
CA ARG A 53 -10.10 10.80 -7.37
C ARG A 53 -9.22 9.75 -8.05
N LYS A 54 -8.01 10.14 -8.37
CA LYS A 54 -6.98 9.25 -8.92
C LYS A 54 -5.97 8.98 -7.83
N VAL A 55 -5.64 7.71 -7.63
CA VAL A 55 -4.65 7.29 -6.64
C VAL A 55 -3.75 6.21 -7.21
N ILE A 56 -2.48 6.28 -6.87
CA ILE A 56 -1.46 5.29 -7.25
C ILE A 56 -0.78 4.86 -5.96
N PRO A 57 -1.25 3.78 -5.32
CA PRO A 57 -0.60 3.25 -4.13
C PRO A 57 0.81 2.74 -4.44
N ASP A 58 1.70 2.78 -3.46
CA ASP A 58 3.04 2.19 -3.59
C ASP A 58 2.97 0.67 -3.81
N ALA A 59 2.01 0.00 -3.20
CA ALA A 59 1.62 -1.36 -3.55
C ALA A 59 0.15 -1.61 -3.24
N SER A 60 -0.44 -2.58 -3.95
CA SER A 60 -1.82 -3.00 -3.71
C SER A 60 -2.03 -4.47 -4.04
N ILE A 61 -3.02 -5.08 -3.41
CA ILE A 61 -3.49 -6.42 -3.76
C ILE A 61 -4.95 -6.30 -4.20
N ASN A 62 -5.20 -6.65 -5.45
CA ASN A 62 -6.51 -6.55 -6.08
C ASN A 62 -7.01 -7.94 -6.48
N CYS A 63 -8.21 -8.28 -6.06
CA CYS A 63 -8.86 -9.56 -6.32
C CYS A 63 -9.93 -9.49 -7.43
N GLN A 64 -10.11 -8.31 -8.04
CA GLN A 64 -11.03 -8.09 -9.16
C GLN A 64 -10.29 -7.53 -10.38
N VAL A 65 -9.27 -8.24 -10.82
CA VAL A 65 -8.37 -7.77 -11.89
C VAL A 65 -9.04 -7.63 -13.26
N LYS A 66 -10.21 -8.25 -13.43
CA LYS A 66 -11.01 -8.12 -14.66
C LYS A 66 -11.78 -6.79 -14.71
N ALA A 67 -11.86 -6.06 -13.60
CA ALA A 67 -12.57 -4.79 -13.52
C ALA A 67 -11.77 -3.60 -14.08
N LYS A 68 -10.64 -3.84 -14.72
CA LYS A 68 -9.83 -2.79 -15.35
C LYS A 68 -10.56 -2.17 -16.54
N ARG A 69 -10.39 -0.86 -16.71
CA ARG A 69 -10.85 -0.09 -17.88
C ARG A 69 -9.68 0.76 -18.37
N GLY A 70 -9.20 0.45 -19.59
CA GLY A 70 -8.00 1.08 -20.12
C GLY A 70 -6.79 0.77 -19.22
N ASN A 71 -6.18 1.81 -18.69
CA ASN A 71 -4.99 1.72 -17.82
C ASN A 71 -5.29 1.92 -16.33
N SER A 72 -6.55 1.80 -15.91
CA SER A 72 -6.96 2.05 -14.53
C SER A 72 -7.89 0.97 -14.01
N PHE A 73 -7.87 0.77 -12.70
CA PHE A 73 -8.89 0.03 -11.98
C PHE A 73 -9.92 1.00 -11.41
N TYR A 74 -11.19 0.61 -11.46
CA TYR A 74 -12.31 1.35 -10.87
C TYR A 74 -12.89 0.65 -9.64
N ASN A 75 -12.48 -0.58 -9.40
CA ASN A 75 -12.83 -1.32 -8.19
C ASN A 75 -11.90 -0.99 -7.03
N ILE A 76 -12.22 -1.51 -5.86
CA ILE A 76 -11.49 -1.30 -4.62
C ILE A 76 -10.55 -2.48 -4.38
N PRO A 77 -9.23 -2.25 -4.21
CA PRO A 77 -8.32 -3.30 -3.79
C PRO A 77 -8.61 -3.69 -2.34
N ARG A 78 -8.19 -4.89 -1.95
CA ARG A 78 -8.36 -5.36 -0.58
C ARG A 78 -7.24 -4.91 0.36
N PHE A 79 -6.11 -4.54 -0.20
CA PHE A 79 -4.91 -4.16 0.53
C PHE A 79 -4.20 -3.03 -0.20
N VAL A 80 -3.74 -2.06 0.54
CA VAL A 80 -2.82 -1.02 0.05
C VAL A 80 -1.66 -0.81 1.03
N MET A 81 -0.51 -0.46 0.48
CA MET A 81 0.69 -0.11 1.23
C MET A 81 1.23 1.21 0.70
N GLU A 82 1.60 2.09 1.63
CA GLU A 82 2.36 3.29 1.34
C GLU A 82 3.69 3.23 2.09
N VAL A 83 4.77 3.49 1.38
CA VAL A 83 6.11 3.58 1.93
C VAL A 83 6.43 5.06 2.13
N LEU A 84 6.71 5.45 3.37
CA LEU A 84 6.90 6.85 3.72
C LEU A 84 8.12 7.45 3.03
N SER A 85 7.98 8.72 2.66
CA SER A 85 9.09 9.58 2.27
C SER A 85 8.94 10.92 3.00
N PRO A 86 10.03 11.70 3.20
CA PRO A 86 9.94 12.99 3.89
C PRO A 86 8.90 13.94 3.30
N SER A 87 8.67 13.88 1.98
CA SER A 87 7.74 14.77 1.29
C SER A 87 6.28 14.30 1.34
N THR A 88 6.01 13.01 1.59
CA THR A 88 4.66 12.44 1.50
C THR A 88 4.11 11.94 2.83
N GLU A 89 4.94 11.80 3.87
CA GLU A 89 4.55 11.18 5.15
C GLU A 89 3.27 11.76 5.73
N LYS A 90 3.14 13.09 5.77
CA LYS A 90 1.95 13.73 6.31
C LYS A 90 0.70 13.36 5.49
N TYR A 91 0.83 13.35 4.17
CA TYR A 91 -0.25 13.01 3.25
C TYR A 91 -0.67 11.54 3.37
N ASP A 92 0.31 10.65 3.48
CA ASP A 92 0.06 9.20 3.64
C ASP A 92 -0.65 8.89 4.97
N ARG A 93 -0.32 9.65 6.04
CA ARG A 93 -0.90 9.47 7.37
C ARG A 93 -2.27 10.13 7.53
N THR A 94 -2.65 11.06 6.68
CA THR A 94 -3.88 11.84 6.80
C THR A 94 -4.81 11.65 5.60
N GLU A 95 -4.57 12.37 4.51
CA GLU A 95 -5.52 12.43 3.37
C GLU A 95 -5.67 11.09 2.65
N LYS A 96 -4.56 10.38 2.39
CA LYS A 96 -4.62 9.04 1.78
C LYS A 96 -5.30 8.04 2.69
N LYS A 97 -4.95 8.04 3.97
CA LYS A 97 -5.58 7.16 4.96
C LYS A 97 -7.08 7.36 5.02
N GLU A 98 -7.54 8.63 5.01
CA GLU A 98 -8.95 8.97 4.98
C GLU A 98 -9.62 8.52 3.68
N LEU A 99 -8.98 8.73 2.54
CA LEU A 99 -9.49 8.27 1.25
C LEU A 99 -9.66 6.74 1.24
N TYR A 100 -8.66 6.00 1.70
CA TYR A 100 -8.71 4.55 1.76
C TYR A 100 -9.78 4.04 2.75
N ARG A 101 -9.97 4.75 3.85
CA ARG A 101 -11.05 4.47 4.80
C ARG A 101 -12.43 4.64 4.16
N GLN A 102 -12.66 5.75 3.45
CA GLN A 102 -13.91 6.02 2.75
C GLN A 102 -14.22 4.97 1.68
N GLN A 103 -13.19 4.41 1.04
CA GLN A 103 -13.34 3.34 0.07
C GLN A 103 -13.43 1.95 0.72
N GLU A 104 -13.37 1.88 2.04
CA GLU A 104 -13.49 0.63 2.81
C GLU A 104 -12.46 -0.42 2.39
N ILE A 105 -11.19 0.01 2.19
CA ILE A 105 -10.09 -0.93 1.93
C ILE A 105 -9.79 -1.69 3.21
N ASP A 106 -9.82 -3.01 3.15
CA ASP A 106 -9.74 -3.91 4.32
C ASP A 106 -8.48 -3.70 5.16
N GLU A 107 -7.34 -3.48 4.52
CA GLU A 107 -6.05 -3.39 5.20
C GLU A 107 -5.17 -2.30 4.57
N TYR A 108 -4.58 -1.48 5.43
CA TYR A 108 -3.68 -0.40 5.04
C TYR A 108 -2.39 -0.48 5.83
N TRP A 109 -1.25 -0.58 5.12
CA TRP A 109 0.07 -0.55 5.72
C TRP A 109 0.76 0.77 5.47
N ILE A 110 1.35 1.32 6.53
CA ILE A 110 2.31 2.42 6.46
C ILE A 110 3.68 1.88 6.82
N VAL A 111 4.62 1.97 5.89
CA VAL A 111 5.98 1.43 6.05
C VAL A 111 6.98 2.57 6.15
N ASP A 112 7.71 2.63 7.25
CA ASP A 112 8.81 3.56 7.44
C ASP A 112 10.15 2.81 7.26
N TRP A 113 10.79 2.99 6.11
CA TRP A 113 12.05 2.33 5.80
C TRP A 113 13.22 2.85 6.64
N ARG A 114 13.15 4.10 7.11
CA ARG A 114 14.20 4.71 7.95
C ARG A 114 14.25 4.08 9.34
N LYS A 115 13.08 3.79 9.89
CA LYS A 115 12.91 3.16 11.21
C LYS A 115 12.82 1.64 11.13
N LYS A 116 12.70 1.07 9.93
CA LYS A 116 12.34 -0.33 9.71
C LYS A 116 11.11 -0.70 10.53
N GLN A 117 9.98 -0.07 10.19
CA GLN A 117 8.73 -0.20 10.95
C GLN A 117 7.55 -0.35 9.98
N VAL A 118 6.62 -1.22 10.33
CA VAL A 118 5.37 -1.41 9.61
C VAL A 118 4.20 -1.17 10.56
N GLU A 119 3.37 -0.18 10.26
CA GLU A 119 2.09 0.03 10.94
C GLU A 119 1.01 -0.66 10.12
N ILE A 120 0.29 -1.58 10.75
CA ILE A 120 -0.77 -2.36 10.12
C ILE A 120 -2.11 -1.84 10.63
N TYR A 121 -2.91 -1.28 9.73
CA TYR A 121 -4.27 -0.84 10.02
C TYR A 121 -5.27 -1.79 9.37
N THR A 122 -6.30 -2.16 10.12
CA THR A 122 -7.41 -2.97 9.62
C THR A 122 -8.71 -2.19 9.72
N LEU A 123 -9.59 -2.38 8.75
CA LEU A 123 -10.89 -1.73 8.70
C LEU A 123 -11.88 -2.51 9.57
N ASP A 124 -12.62 -1.79 10.38
CA ASP A 124 -13.77 -2.30 11.09
C ASP A 124 -14.80 -1.18 11.23
N TYR A 125 -16.00 -1.51 11.66
CA TYR A 125 -17.09 -0.55 11.77
C TYR A 125 -17.30 -0.18 13.23
N ASP A 126 -17.48 1.13 13.47
CA ASP A 126 -17.76 1.63 14.81
C ASP A 126 -19.24 1.41 15.21
N THR A 127 -19.61 1.92 16.38
CA THR A 127 -20.98 1.78 16.90
C THR A 127 -22.06 2.48 16.05
N ASN A 128 -21.65 3.39 15.15
CA ASN A 128 -22.54 4.05 14.19
C ASN A 128 -22.51 3.40 12.80
N GLU A 129 -21.92 2.20 12.71
CA GLU A 129 -21.73 1.47 11.45
C GLU A 129 -20.88 2.22 10.41
N GLU A 130 -20.02 3.13 10.89
CA GLU A 130 -19.08 3.87 10.03
C GLU A 130 -17.74 3.13 9.97
N PRO A 131 -17.11 3.04 8.77
CA PRO A 131 -15.83 2.39 8.62
C PRO A 131 -14.72 3.19 9.30
N GLN A 132 -13.87 2.51 10.05
CA GLN A 132 -12.72 3.10 10.74
C GLN A 132 -11.49 2.22 10.58
N TYR A 133 -10.31 2.82 10.50
CA TYR A 133 -9.06 2.10 10.63
C TYR A 133 -8.62 2.03 12.08
N TYR A 134 -8.34 0.81 12.52
CA TYR A 134 -7.77 0.53 13.84
C TYR A 134 -6.35 0.03 13.67
N LEU A 135 -5.44 0.52 14.49
CA LEU A 135 -4.06 0.03 14.50
C LEU A 135 -4.06 -1.41 15.04
N PHE A 136 -3.88 -2.37 14.14
CA PHE A 136 -3.80 -3.78 14.50
C PHE A 136 -2.49 -4.11 15.20
N ASN A 137 -1.36 -3.64 14.64
CA ASN A 137 -0.04 -3.82 15.23
C ASN A 137 0.97 -2.83 14.62
N THR A 138 2.02 -2.58 15.35
CA THR A 138 3.22 -1.91 14.86
C THR A 138 4.37 -2.90 14.93
N ILE A 139 4.90 -3.28 13.77
CA ILE A 139 5.98 -4.25 13.67
C ILE A 139 7.31 -3.53 13.58
N THR A 140 8.23 -3.93 14.43
CA THR A 140 9.62 -3.46 14.48
C THR A 140 10.56 -4.67 14.57
N GLU A 141 11.86 -4.41 14.70
CA GLU A 141 12.85 -5.49 14.94
C GLU A 141 12.49 -6.35 16.17
N ASP A 142 11.85 -5.75 17.19
CA ASP A 142 11.56 -6.45 18.45
C ASP A 142 10.46 -7.53 18.31
N ASN A 143 9.51 -7.34 17.41
CA ASN A 143 8.40 -8.26 17.17
C ASN A 143 8.29 -8.67 15.70
N LYS A 144 9.38 -8.67 14.98
CA LYS A 144 9.42 -8.89 13.52
C LYS A 144 8.79 -10.21 13.06
N LYS A 145 8.73 -11.21 13.92
CA LYS A 145 8.10 -12.49 13.61
C LYS A 145 6.58 -12.42 13.51
N ASP A 146 5.99 -11.34 14.02
CA ASP A 146 4.54 -11.10 13.96
C ASP A 146 4.10 -10.45 12.65
N LEU A 147 5.03 -10.11 11.77
CA LEU A 147 4.71 -9.50 10.47
C LEU A 147 3.91 -10.46 9.60
N HIS A 148 2.69 -10.08 9.27
CA HIS A 148 1.85 -10.83 8.34
C HIS A 148 0.78 -9.90 7.74
N ILE A 149 0.25 -10.28 6.57
CA ILE A 149 -0.89 -9.60 5.98
C ILE A 149 -2.16 -10.22 6.58
N VAL A 150 -2.90 -9.45 7.36
CA VAL A 150 -4.03 -9.97 8.15
C VAL A 150 -5.10 -10.62 7.27
N HIS A 151 -5.44 -9.98 6.14
CA HIS A 151 -6.47 -10.44 5.21
C HIS A 151 -5.98 -11.47 4.19
N PHE A 152 -4.69 -11.77 4.20
CA PHE A 152 -4.07 -12.80 3.35
C PHE A 152 -3.15 -13.69 4.18
N PRO A 153 -3.72 -14.48 5.11
CA PRO A 153 -2.93 -15.23 6.10
C PRO A 153 -2.07 -16.35 5.49
N ASN A 154 -2.35 -16.74 4.24
CA ASN A 154 -1.56 -17.74 3.52
C ASN A 154 -0.30 -17.14 2.86
N ILE A 155 -0.18 -15.82 2.83
CA ILE A 155 1.03 -15.16 2.32
C ILE A 155 2.02 -15.06 3.47
N SER A 156 3.20 -15.65 3.28
CA SER A 156 4.32 -15.51 4.19
C SER A 156 5.15 -14.28 3.79
N ILE A 157 5.45 -13.42 4.75
CA ILE A 157 6.29 -12.24 4.51
C ILE A 157 7.29 -12.12 5.66
N ASP A 158 8.57 -12.05 5.30
CA ASP A 158 9.65 -11.94 6.26
C ASP A 158 10.10 -10.49 6.39
N PHE A 159 10.26 -10.03 7.63
CA PHE A 159 10.65 -8.65 7.94
C PHE A 159 12.04 -8.30 7.41
N ASP A 160 12.99 -9.22 7.56
CA ASP A 160 14.37 -8.98 7.13
C ASP A 160 14.47 -8.94 5.60
N GLU A 161 13.65 -9.75 4.88
CA GLU A 161 13.56 -9.67 3.42
C GLU A 161 12.91 -8.37 2.96
N LEU A 162 11.86 -7.90 3.67
CA LEU A 162 11.19 -6.64 3.32
C LEU A 162 12.14 -5.45 3.40
N PHE A 163 13.01 -5.43 4.39
CA PHE A 163 13.96 -4.34 4.65
C PHE A 163 15.40 -4.68 4.25
N ASP A 164 15.57 -5.58 3.32
CA ASP A 164 16.89 -5.90 2.75
C ASP A 164 17.26 -4.86 1.69
N PHE A 165 18.19 -4.01 2.07
CA PHE A 165 18.69 -2.91 1.23
C PHE A 165 20.06 -3.19 0.64
#